data_cdee94f250e4999bcf4a99a8692471cf
#
_entry.id   cdee94f250e4999bcf4a99a8692471cf
#
_cell.length_a   1.000
_cell.length_b   1.000
_cell.length_c   1.000
_cell.angle_alpha   90.00
_cell.angle_beta   90.00
_cell.angle_gamma   90.00
#
_symmetry.space_group_name_H-M   'P 1'
#
loop_
_entity.id
_entity.type
_entity.pdbx_description
1 polymer ?
#
loop_
_entity_poly.entity_id
_entity_poly.type
_entity_poly.pdbx_seq_one_letter_code
_entity_poly.pdbx_strand_id
1 'polypeptide(L)'
;MTAMTDEIVQYSGPERVFSGVQPTGNLHLGNYLGALKKFVTLQDSHDCLFCVVDLHAITMPYDAGQLKNNTRQIAAAFLAAGLKPDRAVIFAQSSVSAHTELCWYFNCVARMGWLERMTQFKDKAGKDKERASVGIFDYPVLQAADILAYKATHVPVGEDQKQHLELSRDIADRFNREFNAPGFFPLPEPLIKGPGARIMSLKDGSKKMSKSDPSDLSRINLTDDADTMARKIKKAKTDPEPLPASMDELSERPEARNLVGIYAALKGCEDQAVLDEFSGQGFGAFKPALAEVVIESLAPVTKQYNEWLAEPDAIDEVLAKGGEQAAAIANPVVAEVRDIIGFWRKS
;
A
#
# COMPACT_ATOMS: atom_id res chain seq x y z
N MET A 1 38.28 -20.13 26.01
CA MET A 1 37.48 -19.23 25.16
C MET A 1 36.35 -20.09 24.60
N THR A 2 35.22 -20.09 25.33
CA THR A 2 34.04 -20.83 24.91
C THR A 2 33.29 -19.97 23.90
N ALA A 3 33.16 -20.44 22.68
CA ALA A 3 32.33 -19.78 21.67
C ALA A 3 30.89 -19.80 22.21
N MET A 4 30.42 -18.64 22.62
CA MET A 4 28.99 -18.43 22.82
C MET A 4 28.35 -18.49 21.43
N THR A 5 27.63 -19.55 21.15
CA THR A 5 26.67 -19.57 20.07
C THR A 5 25.63 -18.53 20.43
N ASP A 6 25.63 -17.39 19.71
CA ASP A 6 24.57 -16.42 19.79
C ASP A 6 23.28 -17.13 19.29
N GLU A 7 22.52 -17.69 20.21
CA GLU A 7 21.14 -18.06 19.93
C GLU A 7 20.41 -16.77 19.59
N ILE A 8 20.04 -16.61 18.34
CA ILE A 8 19.22 -15.49 17.86
C ILE A 8 17.88 -15.60 18.57
N VAL A 9 17.69 -14.83 19.64
CA VAL A 9 16.40 -14.73 20.31
C VAL A 9 15.40 -14.15 19.33
N GLN A 10 14.47 -14.99 18.89
CA GLN A 10 13.41 -14.57 17.97
C GLN A 10 12.30 -13.83 18.72
N TYR A 11 11.64 -12.91 18.03
CA TYR A 11 10.42 -12.29 18.53
C TYR A 11 9.35 -13.36 18.78
N SER A 12 8.71 -13.32 19.95
CA SER A 12 7.70 -14.28 20.38
C SER A 12 6.31 -13.68 20.61
N GLY A 13 6.12 -12.41 20.19
CA GLY A 13 4.82 -11.73 20.29
C GLY A 13 3.83 -12.14 19.19
N PRO A 14 2.65 -11.52 19.16
CA PRO A 14 1.61 -11.82 18.17
C PRO A 14 2.06 -11.51 16.75
N GLU A 15 1.59 -12.32 15.79
CA GLU A 15 1.74 -12.02 14.38
C GLU A 15 0.78 -10.91 13.97
N ARG A 16 1.32 -9.83 13.37
CA ARG A 16 0.54 -8.69 12.89
C ARG A 16 0.92 -8.32 11.49
N VAL A 17 -0.10 -7.88 10.75
CA VAL A 17 0.05 -7.29 9.42
C VAL A 17 -0.14 -5.78 9.52
N PHE A 18 0.83 -5.02 9.02
CA PHE A 18 0.70 -3.57 8.84
C PHE A 18 0.76 -3.19 7.38
N SER A 19 -0.12 -2.31 6.95
CA SER A 19 -0.01 -1.68 5.63
C SER A 19 -0.59 -0.28 5.63
N GLY A 20 -0.11 0.57 4.71
CA GLY A 20 -0.53 1.95 4.60
C GLY A 20 -0.78 2.40 3.17
N VAL A 21 -1.74 3.33 3.02
CA VAL A 21 -2.03 4.00 1.74
C VAL A 21 -1.99 5.50 1.93
N GLN A 22 -1.25 6.20 1.07
CA GLN A 22 -1.14 7.66 1.12
C GLN A 22 -2.42 8.34 0.65
N PRO A 23 -2.90 9.38 1.37
CA PRO A 23 -4.10 10.16 1.00
C PRO A 23 -3.79 11.16 -0.13
N THR A 24 -3.51 10.64 -1.30
CA THR A 24 -3.11 11.44 -2.47
C THR A 24 -4.24 11.63 -3.49
N GLY A 25 -5.51 11.54 -3.07
CA GLY A 25 -6.71 11.72 -3.92
C GLY A 25 -7.26 10.43 -4.48
N ASN A 26 -8.16 10.51 -5.47
CA ASN A 26 -8.95 9.42 -6.02
C ASN A 26 -8.16 8.15 -6.29
N LEU A 27 -8.62 7.04 -5.72
CA LEU A 27 -8.09 5.72 -6.01
C LEU A 27 -8.63 5.22 -7.36
N HIS A 28 -7.84 4.38 -8.00
CA HIS A 28 -8.18 3.75 -9.28
C HIS A 28 -8.07 2.23 -9.21
N LEU A 29 -8.49 1.54 -10.26
CA LEU A 29 -8.49 0.08 -10.38
C LEU A 29 -7.14 -0.55 -9.97
N GLY A 30 -6.02 0.10 -10.32
CA GLY A 30 -4.69 -0.38 -9.94
C GLY A 30 -4.44 -0.37 -8.43
N ASN A 31 -5.02 0.58 -7.68
CA ASN A 31 -4.97 0.58 -6.21
C ASN A 31 -5.89 -0.51 -5.63
N TYR A 32 -7.08 -0.66 -6.20
CA TYR A 32 -8.04 -1.66 -5.78
C TYR A 32 -7.47 -3.08 -5.91
N LEU A 33 -7.01 -3.47 -7.10
CA LEU A 33 -6.45 -4.79 -7.36
C LEU A 33 -5.07 -5.01 -6.74
N GLY A 34 -4.25 -3.95 -6.71
CA GLY A 34 -2.87 -4.03 -6.20
C GLY A 34 -2.78 -4.10 -4.68
N ALA A 35 -3.73 -3.48 -3.96
CA ALA A 35 -3.68 -3.38 -2.50
C ALA A 35 -5.01 -3.75 -1.82
N LEU A 36 -6.12 -3.03 -2.09
CA LEU A 36 -7.33 -3.12 -1.27
C LEU A 36 -7.94 -4.53 -1.27
N LYS A 37 -8.04 -5.17 -2.43
CA LYS A 37 -8.56 -6.55 -2.55
C LYS A 37 -7.78 -7.55 -1.70
N LYS A 38 -6.44 -7.34 -1.59
CA LYS A 38 -5.57 -8.15 -0.73
C LYS A 38 -5.80 -7.88 0.74
N PHE A 39 -5.98 -6.62 1.13
CA PHE A 39 -6.24 -6.24 2.52
C PHE A 39 -7.53 -6.90 3.04
N VAL A 40 -8.57 -6.93 2.22
CA VAL A 40 -9.85 -7.60 2.55
C VAL A 40 -9.64 -9.09 2.82
N THR A 41 -8.81 -9.77 2.05
CA THR A 41 -8.50 -11.18 2.28
C THR A 41 -7.67 -11.39 3.54
N LEU A 42 -6.77 -10.47 3.88
CA LEU A 42 -5.87 -10.58 5.03
C LEU A 42 -6.59 -10.41 6.36
N GLN A 43 -7.60 -9.53 6.44
CA GLN A 43 -8.35 -9.28 7.68
C GLN A 43 -9.07 -10.52 8.23
N ASP A 44 -9.33 -11.52 7.39
CA ASP A 44 -10.02 -12.75 7.80
C ASP A 44 -9.08 -13.76 8.47
N SER A 45 -7.76 -13.59 8.31
CA SER A 45 -6.75 -14.57 8.75
C SER A 45 -5.63 -13.99 9.63
N HIS A 46 -5.55 -12.67 9.79
CA HIS A 46 -4.45 -11.99 10.50
C HIS A 46 -4.99 -10.84 11.35
N ASP A 47 -4.24 -10.50 12.41
CA ASP A 47 -4.39 -9.23 13.14
C ASP A 47 -3.85 -8.09 12.26
N CYS A 48 -4.74 -7.29 11.67
CA CYS A 48 -4.41 -6.33 10.64
C CYS A 48 -4.60 -4.88 11.08
N LEU A 49 -3.61 -4.05 10.75
CA LEU A 49 -3.68 -2.59 10.89
C LEU A 49 -3.51 -1.94 9.50
N PHE A 50 -4.52 -1.22 9.07
CA PHE A 50 -4.53 -0.49 7.79
C PHE A 50 -4.56 1.01 8.04
N CYS A 51 -3.47 1.67 7.70
CA CYS A 51 -3.21 3.06 8.01
C CYS A 51 -3.39 3.97 6.80
N VAL A 52 -4.10 5.09 6.99
CA VAL A 52 -4.02 6.19 6.02
C VAL A 52 -2.80 7.03 6.40
N VAL A 53 -1.72 6.92 5.61
CA VAL A 53 -0.41 7.47 5.96
C VAL A 53 -0.28 8.94 5.54
N ASP A 54 -0.98 9.81 6.25
CA ASP A 54 -1.08 11.25 6.00
C ASP A 54 0.21 12.02 6.35
N LEU A 55 1.04 11.54 7.28
CA LEU A 55 2.36 12.11 7.53
C LEU A 55 3.31 11.88 6.33
N HIS A 56 3.22 10.75 5.65
CA HIS A 56 3.96 10.55 4.41
C HIS A 56 3.49 11.46 3.28
N ALA A 57 2.21 11.83 3.26
CA ALA A 57 1.68 12.70 2.22
C ALA A 57 2.31 14.10 2.25
N ILE A 58 2.66 14.61 3.43
CA ILE A 58 3.24 15.96 3.58
C ILE A 58 4.73 16.04 3.23
N THR A 59 5.38 14.92 2.91
CA THR A 59 6.78 14.92 2.45
C THR A 59 6.94 15.53 1.05
N MET A 60 5.87 15.55 0.28
CA MET A 60 5.76 16.16 -1.04
C MET A 60 4.87 17.42 -0.98
N PRO A 61 4.94 18.34 -1.95
CA PRO A 61 4.00 19.45 -2.03
C PRO A 61 2.56 18.95 -2.00
N TYR A 62 1.76 19.49 -1.09
CA TYR A 62 0.36 19.10 -0.88
C TYR A 62 -0.52 20.32 -0.63
N ASP A 63 -1.82 20.16 -0.82
CA ASP A 63 -2.82 21.16 -0.44
C ASP A 63 -3.35 20.85 0.97
N ALA A 64 -2.98 21.69 1.93
CA ALA A 64 -3.42 21.56 3.33
C ALA A 64 -4.94 21.59 3.48
N GLY A 65 -5.66 22.32 2.61
CA GLY A 65 -7.12 22.37 2.60
C GLY A 65 -7.77 21.06 2.14
N GLN A 66 -7.03 20.21 1.42
CA GLN A 66 -7.53 18.93 0.89
C GLN A 66 -7.08 17.71 1.69
N LEU A 67 -6.05 17.81 2.52
CA LEU A 67 -5.46 16.65 3.20
C LEU A 67 -6.49 15.87 4.03
N LYS A 68 -7.31 16.55 4.82
CA LYS A 68 -8.37 15.91 5.62
C LYS A 68 -9.38 15.19 4.72
N ASN A 69 -9.80 15.81 3.64
CA ASN A 69 -10.75 15.21 2.70
C ASN A 69 -10.14 14.00 1.99
N ASN A 70 -8.89 14.10 1.58
CA ASN A 70 -8.17 12.99 0.95
C ASN A 70 -8.01 11.80 1.92
N THR A 71 -7.79 12.07 3.22
CA THR A 71 -7.73 11.03 4.26
C THR A 71 -9.06 10.30 4.38
N ARG A 72 -10.20 11.04 4.42
CA ARG A 72 -11.55 10.46 4.40
C ARG A 72 -11.80 9.62 3.13
N GLN A 73 -11.36 10.09 1.98
CA GLN A 73 -11.51 9.34 0.72
C GLN A 73 -10.79 7.98 0.75
N ILE A 74 -9.57 7.92 1.32
CA ILE A 74 -8.87 6.63 1.45
C ILE A 74 -9.58 5.72 2.46
N ALA A 75 -10.01 6.25 3.60
CA ALA A 75 -10.77 5.47 4.58
C ALA A 75 -12.10 4.95 3.98
N ALA A 76 -12.84 5.79 3.27
CA ALA A 76 -14.04 5.39 2.54
C ALA A 76 -13.76 4.28 1.52
N ALA A 77 -12.63 4.35 0.81
CA ALA A 77 -12.24 3.31 -0.14
C ALA A 77 -11.87 1.99 0.55
N PHE A 78 -11.25 2.03 1.72
CA PHE A 78 -11.01 0.85 2.54
C PHE A 78 -12.32 0.16 2.92
N LEU A 79 -13.26 0.93 3.44
CA LEU A 79 -14.58 0.44 3.85
C LEU A 79 -15.40 -0.09 2.67
N ALA A 80 -15.43 0.66 1.56
CA ALA A 80 -16.11 0.27 0.34
C ALA A 80 -15.54 -0.99 -0.33
N ALA A 81 -14.23 -1.21 -0.20
CA ALA A 81 -13.60 -2.43 -0.66
C ALA A 81 -13.95 -3.66 0.19
N GLY A 82 -14.52 -3.46 1.39
CA GLY A 82 -14.95 -4.53 2.29
C GLY A 82 -14.10 -4.70 3.55
N LEU A 83 -13.22 -3.74 3.88
CA LEU A 83 -12.56 -3.74 5.18
C LEU A 83 -13.56 -3.40 6.29
N LYS A 84 -13.49 -4.15 7.38
CA LYS A 84 -14.44 -4.10 8.50
C LYS A 84 -13.74 -3.58 9.76
N PRO A 85 -14.20 -2.46 10.37
CA PRO A 85 -13.59 -1.90 11.58
C PRO A 85 -13.67 -2.78 12.84
N ASP A 86 -14.48 -3.84 12.81
CA ASP A 86 -14.55 -4.86 13.86
C ASP A 86 -13.53 -5.99 13.67
N ARG A 87 -12.88 -6.09 12.51
CA ARG A 87 -11.88 -7.12 12.17
C ARG A 87 -10.48 -6.58 11.94
N ALA A 88 -10.36 -5.34 11.53
CA ALA A 88 -9.09 -4.69 11.27
C ALA A 88 -9.09 -3.27 11.84
N VAL A 89 -7.96 -2.82 12.35
CA VAL A 89 -7.79 -1.44 12.81
C VAL A 89 -7.58 -0.53 11.62
N ILE A 90 -8.49 0.44 11.41
CA ILE A 90 -8.43 1.42 10.31
C ILE A 90 -8.27 2.81 10.93
N PHE A 91 -7.18 3.50 10.63
CA PHE A 91 -6.86 4.78 11.28
C PHE A 91 -6.03 5.71 10.41
N ALA A 92 -5.96 7.00 10.80
CA ALA A 92 -5.05 7.96 10.22
C ALA A 92 -3.72 7.98 11.00
N GLN A 93 -2.59 7.96 10.31
CA GLN A 93 -1.25 7.92 10.90
C GLN A 93 -1.02 9.07 11.90
N SER A 94 -1.45 10.29 11.55
CA SER A 94 -1.29 11.48 12.39
C SER A 94 -2.09 11.43 13.70
N SER A 95 -3.06 10.52 13.83
CA SER A 95 -3.82 10.34 15.09
C SER A 95 -3.02 9.61 16.17
N VAL A 96 -1.87 9.01 15.83
CA VAL A 96 -1.03 8.23 16.75
C VAL A 96 0.37 8.80 16.80
N SER A 97 0.71 9.54 17.87
CA SER A 97 2.01 10.22 18.02
C SER A 97 3.21 9.27 18.07
N ALA A 98 3.00 8.01 18.40
CA ALA A 98 4.04 6.98 18.44
C ALA A 98 4.83 6.86 17.13
N HIS A 99 4.23 7.10 15.99
CA HIS A 99 4.90 7.09 14.68
C HIS A 99 6.04 8.10 14.60
N THR A 100 5.74 9.35 14.95
CA THR A 100 6.72 10.44 14.88
C THR A 100 7.76 10.31 15.99
N GLU A 101 7.38 9.83 17.16
CA GLU A 101 8.30 9.64 18.28
C GLU A 101 9.30 8.51 17.98
N LEU A 102 8.83 7.36 17.53
CA LEU A 102 9.72 6.26 17.12
C LEU A 102 10.58 6.64 15.91
N CYS A 103 10.04 7.41 14.97
CA CYS A 103 10.82 7.92 13.84
C CYS A 103 12.04 8.70 14.34
N TRP A 104 11.88 9.58 15.34
CA TRP A 104 13.01 10.29 15.92
C TRP A 104 14.03 9.34 16.55
N TYR A 105 13.59 8.35 17.33
CA TYR A 105 14.50 7.38 17.94
C TYR A 105 15.23 6.54 16.89
N PHE A 106 14.53 6.12 15.86
CA PHE A 106 15.13 5.35 14.77
C PHE A 106 16.05 6.18 13.88
N ASN A 107 15.85 7.48 13.77
CA ASN A 107 16.82 8.39 13.15
C ASN A 107 18.17 8.39 13.89
N CYS A 108 18.16 8.16 15.20
CA CYS A 108 19.38 8.03 15.99
C CYS A 108 20.02 6.64 15.87
N VAL A 109 19.29 5.63 15.37
CA VAL A 109 19.76 4.26 15.14
C VAL A 109 20.19 4.05 13.68
N ALA A 110 19.41 4.55 12.71
CA ALA A 110 19.69 4.42 11.29
C ALA A 110 21.00 5.10 10.89
N ARG A 111 21.55 4.71 9.76
CA ARG A 111 22.80 5.30 9.24
C ARG A 111 22.53 6.06 7.95
N MET A 112 23.17 7.22 7.80
CA MET A 112 23.11 8.05 6.59
C MET A 112 23.34 7.22 5.32
N GLY A 113 24.37 6.36 5.30
CA GLY A 113 24.67 5.53 4.14
C GLY A 113 23.59 4.47 3.80
N TRP A 114 22.67 4.15 4.72
CA TRP A 114 21.52 3.30 4.41
C TRP A 114 20.47 4.09 3.60
N LEU A 115 20.19 5.32 4.03
CA LEU A 115 19.23 6.21 3.39
C LEU A 115 19.72 6.71 2.02
N GLU A 116 21.02 6.99 1.88
CA GLU A 116 21.63 7.42 0.61
C GLU A 116 21.53 6.36 -0.49
N ARG A 117 21.41 5.08 -0.13
CA ARG A 117 21.24 3.98 -1.08
C ARG A 117 19.81 3.81 -1.55
N MET A 118 18.82 4.45 -0.90
CA MET A 118 17.41 4.35 -1.28
C MET A 118 17.19 4.94 -2.67
N THR A 119 16.72 4.11 -3.60
CA THR A 119 16.49 4.51 -5.01
C THR A 119 15.38 5.53 -5.13
N GLN A 120 14.31 5.40 -4.35
CA GLN A 120 13.15 6.30 -4.40
C GLN A 120 13.48 7.75 -3.99
N PHE A 121 14.47 7.97 -3.12
CA PHE A 121 14.94 9.33 -2.82
C PHE A 121 15.46 10.00 -4.11
N LYS A 122 16.26 9.28 -4.88
CA LYS A 122 16.83 9.80 -6.14
C LYS A 122 15.76 10.15 -7.15
N ASP A 123 14.71 9.34 -7.23
CA ASP A 123 13.59 9.52 -8.16
C ASP A 123 12.68 10.70 -7.74
N LYS A 124 12.35 10.81 -6.44
CA LYS A 124 11.45 11.84 -5.90
C LYS A 124 12.10 13.21 -5.76
N ALA A 125 13.38 13.27 -5.35
CA ALA A 125 14.13 14.51 -5.25
C ALA A 125 14.42 15.16 -6.61
N GLY A 126 14.34 14.36 -7.70
CA GLY A 126 14.57 14.86 -9.06
C GLY A 126 15.96 15.43 -9.28
N LYS A 127 16.05 16.43 -10.18
CA LYS A 127 17.31 17.11 -10.51
C LYS A 127 17.72 18.17 -9.49
N ASP A 128 16.75 18.65 -8.67
CA ASP A 128 16.97 19.77 -7.73
C ASP A 128 16.95 19.27 -6.28
N LYS A 129 17.99 18.51 -5.94
CA LYS A 129 18.13 17.92 -4.60
C LYS A 129 18.23 18.95 -3.47
N GLU A 130 18.71 20.15 -3.76
CA GLU A 130 18.88 21.22 -2.77
C GLU A 130 17.54 21.78 -2.28
N ARG A 131 16.46 21.62 -3.08
CA ARG A 131 15.10 22.04 -2.74
C ARG A 131 14.25 20.92 -2.15
N ALA A 132 14.76 19.69 -2.13
CA ALA A 132 14.06 18.57 -1.53
C ALA A 132 13.95 18.76 0.00
N SER A 133 12.77 18.49 0.56
CA SER A 133 12.60 18.53 2.02
C SER A 133 13.38 17.40 2.70
N VAL A 134 13.80 17.61 3.96
CA VAL A 134 14.40 16.54 4.77
C VAL A 134 13.45 15.36 4.88
N GLY A 135 12.13 15.59 4.94
CA GLY A 135 11.13 14.54 5.01
C GLY A 135 11.17 13.57 3.82
N ILE A 136 11.55 14.05 2.62
CA ILE A 136 11.72 13.16 1.45
C ILE A 136 12.95 12.24 1.58
N PHE A 137 13.95 12.66 2.33
CA PHE A 137 15.11 11.82 2.63
C PHE A 137 14.82 10.86 3.77
N ASP A 138 14.04 11.29 4.75
CA ASP A 138 13.82 10.63 6.03
C ASP A 138 12.58 9.72 6.06
N TYR A 139 11.63 9.84 5.11
CA TYR A 139 10.39 9.04 5.13
C TYR A 139 10.60 7.52 5.23
N PRO A 140 11.71 6.90 4.77
CA PRO A 140 11.91 5.46 4.97
C PRO A 140 12.08 5.08 6.45
N VAL A 141 12.62 6.00 7.28
CA VAL A 141 12.70 5.80 8.73
C VAL A 141 11.32 5.95 9.38
N LEU A 142 10.50 6.90 8.92
CA LEU A 142 9.10 7.00 9.33
C LEU A 142 8.33 5.73 8.98
N GLN A 143 8.55 5.15 7.79
CA GLN A 143 7.92 3.88 7.41
C GLN A 143 8.38 2.72 8.32
N ALA A 144 9.64 2.67 8.72
CA ALA A 144 10.10 1.70 9.72
C ALA A 144 9.41 1.91 11.08
N ALA A 145 9.22 3.17 11.49
CA ALA A 145 8.49 3.50 12.70
C ALA A 145 7.01 3.08 12.62
N ASP A 146 6.37 3.26 11.47
CA ASP A 146 4.99 2.82 11.24
C ASP A 146 4.82 1.32 11.47
N ILE A 147 5.76 0.53 10.97
CA ILE A 147 5.74 -0.94 11.06
C ILE A 147 6.07 -1.40 12.49
N LEU A 148 7.13 -0.85 13.06
CA LEU A 148 7.68 -1.31 14.33
C LEU A 148 6.91 -0.77 15.56
N ALA A 149 6.15 0.33 15.43
CA ALA A 149 5.25 0.81 16.48
C ALA A 149 4.21 -0.25 16.90
N TYR A 150 3.86 -1.13 15.99
CA TYR A 150 2.90 -2.22 16.22
C TYR A 150 3.57 -3.58 16.36
N LYS A 151 4.92 -3.61 16.37
CA LYS A 151 5.68 -4.86 16.30
C LYS A 151 5.14 -5.77 15.19
N ALA A 152 4.82 -5.17 14.00
CA ALA A 152 4.26 -5.91 12.88
C ALA A 152 5.30 -6.89 12.32
N THR A 153 4.87 -8.14 12.13
CA THR A 153 5.71 -9.23 11.65
C THR A 153 5.65 -9.38 10.13
N HIS A 154 4.56 -8.88 9.51
CA HIS A 154 4.34 -9.02 8.09
C HIS A 154 3.86 -7.71 7.46
N VAL A 155 4.37 -7.40 6.27
CA VAL A 155 3.98 -6.21 5.50
C VAL A 155 3.64 -6.63 4.07
N PRO A 156 2.38 -6.46 3.61
CA PRO A 156 2.03 -6.69 2.22
C PRO A 156 2.65 -5.60 1.35
N VAL A 157 3.72 -5.94 0.65
CA VAL A 157 4.49 -4.99 -0.17
C VAL A 157 4.53 -5.41 -1.63
N GLY A 158 4.61 -4.41 -2.52
CA GLY A 158 5.02 -4.60 -3.90
C GLY A 158 6.55 -4.64 -4.02
N GLU A 159 7.05 -5.03 -5.18
CA GLU A 159 8.49 -5.11 -5.48
C GLU A 159 9.23 -3.77 -5.20
N ASP A 160 8.56 -2.65 -5.46
CA ASP A 160 9.09 -1.29 -5.27
C ASP A 160 9.27 -0.90 -3.79
N GLN A 161 8.68 -1.64 -2.85
CA GLN A 161 8.76 -1.39 -1.41
C GLN A 161 9.74 -2.33 -0.67
N LYS A 162 10.34 -3.29 -1.36
CA LYS A 162 11.27 -4.25 -0.74
C LYS A 162 12.43 -3.57 -0.02
N GLN A 163 13.03 -2.55 -0.65
CA GLN A 163 14.15 -1.80 -0.07
C GLN A 163 13.78 -1.11 1.25
N HIS A 164 12.56 -0.56 1.36
CA HIS A 164 12.10 0.07 2.59
C HIS A 164 11.85 -0.96 3.69
N LEU A 165 11.35 -2.14 3.33
CA LEU A 165 11.16 -3.22 4.30
C LEU A 165 12.51 -3.77 4.80
N GLU A 166 13.50 -3.90 3.91
CA GLU A 166 14.87 -4.24 4.30
C GLU A 166 15.45 -3.21 5.27
N LEU A 167 15.26 -1.91 5.03
CA LEU A 167 15.67 -0.87 5.97
C LEU A 167 14.97 -1.01 7.33
N SER A 168 13.67 -1.33 7.33
CA SER A 168 12.93 -1.56 8.58
C SER A 168 13.51 -2.73 9.37
N ARG A 169 13.91 -3.81 8.69
CA ARG A 169 14.61 -4.96 9.29
C ARG A 169 15.99 -4.58 9.85
N ASP A 170 16.76 -3.80 9.09
CA ASP A 170 18.08 -3.32 9.52
C ASP A 170 17.98 -2.44 10.78
N ILE A 171 16.98 -1.57 10.84
CA ILE A 171 16.73 -0.70 12.02
C ILE A 171 16.33 -1.56 13.22
N ALA A 172 15.40 -2.51 13.04
CA ALA A 172 14.94 -3.41 14.10
C ALA A 172 16.08 -4.26 14.68
N ASP A 173 16.85 -4.90 13.80
CA ASP A 173 17.97 -5.74 14.17
C ASP A 173 19.07 -4.92 14.88
N ARG A 174 19.39 -3.73 14.36
CA ARG A 174 20.36 -2.85 15.00
C ARG A 174 19.89 -2.37 16.36
N PHE A 175 18.62 -1.96 16.51
CA PHE A 175 18.06 -1.57 17.79
C PHE A 175 18.18 -2.71 18.80
N ASN A 176 17.72 -3.91 18.42
CA ASN A 176 17.77 -5.09 19.29
C ASN A 176 19.18 -5.39 19.80
N ARG A 177 20.19 -5.23 18.94
CA ARG A 177 21.60 -5.48 19.32
C ARG A 177 22.22 -4.33 20.10
N GLU A 178 22.06 -3.09 19.64
CA GLU A 178 22.72 -1.93 20.21
C GLU A 178 22.27 -1.64 21.65
N PHE A 179 20.98 -1.86 21.91
CA PHE A 179 20.38 -1.67 23.24
C PHE A 179 20.26 -2.96 24.07
N ASN A 180 20.90 -4.04 23.63
CA ASN A 180 20.85 -5.34 24.32
C ASN A 180 19.42 -5.80 24.66
N ALA A 181 18.51 -5.65 23.68
CA ALA A 181 17.10 -6.02 23.76
C ALA A 181 16.74 -7.08 22.70
N PRO A 182 17.32 -8.30 22.78
CA PRO A 182 17.18 -9.31 21.74
C PRO A 182 15.71 -9.71 21.56
N GLY A 183 15.22 -9.71 20.33
CA GLY A 183 13.84 -10.05 19.99
C GLY A 183 12.79 -9.02 20.42
N PHE A 184 13.18 -7.82 20.83
CA PHE A 184 12.22 -6.76 21.19
C PHE A 184 11.39 -6.31 19.99
N PHE A 185 12.04 -6.01 18.87
CA PHE A 185 11.37 -5.79 17.61
C PHE A 185 11.44 -7.05 16.75
N PRO A 186 10.34 -7.44 16.07
CA PRO A 186 10.41 -8.45 15.00
C PRO A 186 11.24 -7.92 13.83
N LEU A 187 11.73 -8.84 13.01
CA LEU A 187 12.26 -8.52 11.69
C LEU A 187 11.14 -8.70 10.67
N PRO A 188 10.43 -7.63 10.26
CA PRO A 188 9.22 -7.77 9.46
C PRO A 188 9.50 -8.44 8.11
N GLU A 189 8.59 -9.33 7.70
CA GLU A 189 8.70 -10.10 6.47
C GLU A 189 7.74 -9.60 5.39
N PRO A 190 8.14 -9.65 4.11
CA PRO A 190 7.27 -9.30 3.02
C PRO A 190 6.16 -10.35 2.86
N LEU A 191 4.91 -9.93 2.87
CA LEU A 191 3.77 -10.80 2.60
C LEU A 191 3.47 -10.78 1.11
N ILE A 192 4.23 -11.60 0.35
CA ILE A 192 4.07 -11.75 -1.10
C ILE A 192 3.06 -12.87 -1.34
N LYS A 193 1.76 -12.60 -1.28
CA LYS A 193 0.73 -13.56 -1.70
C LYS A 193 0.31 -13.27 -3.14
N GLY A 194 0.67 -14.17 -4.04
CA GLY A 194 0.29 -14.19 -5.45
C GLY A 194 0.99 -13.13 -6.33
N PRO A 195 0.94 -13.25 -7.64
CA PRO A 195 1.37 -12.20 -8.54
C PRO A 195 0.50 -10.97 -8.27
N GLY A 196 1.07 -9.93 -7.70
CA GLY A 196 0.38 -8.66 -7.57
C GLY A 196 0.02 -8.17 -8.95
N ALA A 197 -1.26 -8.06 -9.26
CA ALA A 197 -1.68 -7.54 -10.56
C ALA A 197 -1.11 -6.12 -10.70
N ARG A 198 -0.01 -5.98 -11.42
CA ARG A 198 0.56 -4.68 -11.79
C ARG A 198 -0.27 -4.13 -12.93
N ILE A 199 -1.29 -3.39 -12.59
CA ILE A 199 -2.20 -2.79 -13.56
C ILE A 199 -1.50 -1.62 -14.26
N MET A 200 -1.46 -1.70 -15.58
CA MET A 200 -0.82 -0.68 -16.41
C MET A 200 -1.86 0.31 -16.95
N SER A 201 -1.39 1.44 -17.47
CA SER A 201 -2.24 2.47 -18.08
C SER A 201 -3.06 1.91 -19.24
N LEU A 202 -4.32 2.31 -19.36
CA LEU A 202 -5.17 1.94 -20.51
C LEU A 202 -4.73 2.59 -21.81
N LYS A 203 -3.81 3.57 -21.77
CA LYS A 203 -3.26 4.27 -22.93
C LYS A 203 -1.84 3.86 -23.30
N ASP A 204 -1.13 3.21 -22.35
CA ASP A 204 0.26 2.82 -22.52
C ASP A 204 0.55 1.63 -21.60
N GLY A 205 0.49 0.43 -22.15
CA GLY A 205 0.69 -0.83 -21.41
C GLY A 205 2.10 -0.99 -20.83
N SER A 206 3.04 -0.13 -21.14
CA SER A 206 4.39 -0.12 -20.57
C SER A 206 4.48 0.70 -19.27
N LYS A 207 3.51 1.60 -19.00
CA LYS A 207 3.49 2.48 -17.83
C LYS A 207 2.46 2.03 -16.80
N LYS A 208 2.84 2.03 -15.52
CA LYS A 208 1.90 1.74 -14.42
C LYS A 208 0.72 2.71 -14.46
N MET A 209 -0.50 2.19 -14.23
CA MET A 209 -1.68 3.03 -14.05
C MET A 209 -1.42 4.02 -12.91
N SER A 210 -1.61 5.30 -13.20
CA SER A 210 -1.27 6.38 -12.28
C SER A 210 -2.30 7.51 -12.34
N LYS A 211 -2.60 8.08 -11.18
CA LYS A 211 -3.45 9.27 -11.07
C LYS A 211 -2.77 10.56 -11.54
N SER A 212 -1.43 10.59 -11.60
CA SER A 212 -0.66 11.73 -12.12
C SER A 212 -0.65 11.82 -13.67
N ASP A 213 -1.18 10.79 -14.37
CA ASP A 213 -1.36 10.87 -15.81
C ASP A 213 -2.39 11.98 -16.13
N PRO A 214 -2.06 12.94 -17.01
CA PRO A 214 -2.96 14.05 -17.35
C PRO A 214 -4.25 13.57 -18.04
N SER A 215 -4.23 12.38 -18.66
CA SER A 215 -5.41 11.81 -19.32
C SER A 215 -6.21 10.94 -18.37
N ASP A 216 -7.45 11.32 -18.10
CA ASP A 216 -8.38 10.49 -17.31
C ASP A 216 -8.73 9.15 -17.99
N LEU A 217 -8.56 9.06 -19.32
CA LEU A 217 -8.73 7.81 -20.07
C LEU A 217 -7.62 6.77 -19.82
N SER A 218 -6.56 7.13 -19.11
CA SER A 218 -5.46 6.22 -18.75
C SER A 218 -5.79 5.26 -17.63
N ARG A 219 -6.86 5.52 -16.87
CA ARG A 219 -7.23 4.80 -15.64
C ARG A 219 -8.74 4.67 -15.48
N ILE A 220 -9.16 3.70 -14.68
CA ILE A 220 -10.52 3.59 -14.17
C ILE A 220 -10.49 4.03 -12.71
N ASN A 221 -11.19 5.12 -12.39
CA ASN A 221 -11.29 5.61 -11.02
C ASN A 221 -12.38 4.84 -10.27
N LEU A 222 -12.27 4.70 -8.95
CA LEU A 222 -13.32 4.10 -8.13
C LEU A 222 -14.61 4.94 -8.09
N THR A 223 -14.54 6.18 -8.57
CA THR A 223 -15.69 7.10 -8.71
C THR A 223 -16.36 7.03 -10.07
N ASP A 224 -15.81 6.29 -11.03
CA ASP A 224 -16.40 6.19 -12.38
C ASP A 224 -17.71 5.40 -12.33
N ASP A 225 -18.74 5.91 -13.02
CA ASP A 225 -19.97 5.16 -13.25
C ASP A 225 -19.80 4.08 -14.35
N ALA A 226 -20.78 3.22 -14.49
CA ALA A 226 -20.75 2.09 -15.42
C ALA A 226 -20.48 2.54 -16.88
N ASP A 227 -21.13 3.62 -17.32
CA ASP A 227 -20.97 4.15 -18.68
C ASP A 227 -19.56 4.70 -18.91
N THR A 228 -19.01 5.35 -17.92
CA THR A 228 -17.63 5.88 -17.95
C THR A 228 -16.63 4.72 -17.97
N MET A 229 -16.82 3.68 -17.14
CA MET A 229 -15.97 2.48 -17.15
C MET A 229 -16.00 1.79 -18.53
N ALA A 230 -17.19 1.54 -19.09
CA ALA A 230 -17.36 0.93 -20.40
C ALA A 230 -16.68 1.78 -21.51
N ARG A 231 -16.87 3.09 -21.48
CA ARG A 231 -16.25 4.02 -22.42
C ARG A 231 -14.71 4.01 -22.32
N LYS A 232 -14.14 3.97 -21.11
CA LYS A 232 -12.69 3.92 -20.88
C LYS A 232 -12.09 2.63 -21.39
N ILE A 233 -12.72 1.48 -21.14
CA ILE A 233 -12.29 0.16 -21.66
C ILE A 233 -12.39 0.15 -23.19
N LYS A 234 -13.50 0.62 -23.78
CA LYS A 234 -13.66 0.70 -25.23
C LYS A 234 -12.52 1.52 -25.89
N LYS A 235 -12.09 2.63 -25.23
CA LYS A 235 -11.03 3.53 -25.71
C LYS A 235 -9.63 3.10 -25.30
N ALA A 236 -9.46 2.04 -24.51
CA ALA A 236 -8.15 1.51 -24.15
C ALA A 236 -7.35 1.19 -25.42
N LYS A 237 -6.05 1.52 -25.40
CA LYS A 237 -5.17 1.26 -26.55
C LYS A 237 -4.98 -0.25 -26.72
N THR A 238 -5.02 -0.71 -27.97
CA THR A 238 -4.74 -2.09 -28.38
C THR A 238 -4.16 -2.08 -29.79
N ASP A 239 -3.43 -3.12 -30.14
CA ASP A 239 -3.01 -3.43 -31.50
C ASP A 239 -4.18 -4.05 -32.31
N PRO A 240 -4.06 -4.25 -33.65
CA PRO A 240 -5.11 -4.81 -34.47
C PRO A 240 -5.21 -6.34 -34.45
N GLU A 241 -4.21 -7.03 -33.88
CA GLU A 241 -4.13 -8.49 -33.92
C GLU A 241 -5.13 -9.13 -32.92
N PRO A 242 -5.69 -10.31 -33.24
CA PRO A 242 -6.51 -11.05 -32.29
C PRO A 242 -5.72 -11.48 -31.05
N LEU A 243 -6.41 -11.87 -29.98
CA LEU A 243 -5.75 -12.43 -28.79
C LEU A 243 -5.09 -13.76 -29.16
N PRO A 244 -3.84 -13.99 -28.71
CA PRO A 244 -3.11 -15.22 -29.00
C PRO A 244 -3.57 -16.38 -28.13
N ALA A 245 -3.02 -17.58 -28.39
CA ALA A 245 -3.31 -18.77 -27.62
C ALA A 245 -2.43 -18.90 -26.35
N SER A 246 -1.31 -18.16 -26.27
CA SER A 246 -0.38 -18.27 -25.13
C SER A 246 0.09 -16.92 -24.62
N MET A 247 0.44 -16.88 -23.34
CA MET A 247 0.98 -15.66 -22.67
C MET A 247 2.35 -15.22 -23.23
N ASP A 248 3.15 -16.14 -23.77
CA ASP A 248 4.45 -15.82 -24.36
C ASP A 248 4.32 -14.89 -25.58
N GLU A 249 3.25 -15.06 -26.36
CA GLU A 249 2.94 -14.21 -27.52
C GLU A 249 2.49 -12.80 -27.15
N LEU A 250 2.14 -12.57 -25.86
CA LEU A 250 1.82 -11.24 -25.33
C LEU A 250 3.04 -10.48 -24.80
N SER A 251 4.25 -11.06 -24.85
CA SER A 251 5.48 -10.40 -24.35
C SER A 251 5.74 -9.05 -25.02
N GLU A 252 5.53 -8.96 -26.33
CA GLU A 252 5.71 -7.74 -27.12
C GLU A 252 4.40 -6.93 -27.32
N ARG A 253 3.32 -7.31 -26.64
CA ARG A 253 1.99 -6.70 -26.75
C ARG A 253 1.49 -6.21 -25.37
N PRO A 254 2.15 -5.19 -24.77
CA PRO A 254 1.92 -4.81 -23.39
C PRO A 254 0.49 -4.32 -23.11
N GLU A 255 -0.18 -3.67 -24.07
CA GLU A 255 -1.57 -3.25 -23.92
C GLU A 255 -2.53 -4.45 -23.85
N ALA A 256 -2.36 -5.42 -24.75
CA ALA A 256 -3.15 -6.65 -24.75
C ALA A 256 -2.94 -7.43 -23.42
N ARG A 257 -1.68 -7.62 -23.05
CA ARG A 257 -1.31 -8.26 -21.76
C ARG A 257 -1.95 -7.59 -20.57
N ASN A 258 -1.95 -6.25 -20.52
CA ASN A 258 -2.59 -5.49 -19.45
C ASN A 258 -4.10 -5.75 -19.37
N LEU A 259 -4.81 -5.75 -20.48
CA LEU A 259 -6.27 -5.99 -20.49
C LEU A 259 -6.62 -7.43 -20.09
N VAL A 260 -5.84 -8.41 -20.54
CA VAL A 260 -5.97 -9.82 -20.12
C VAL A 260 -5.72 -9.95 -18.61
N GLY A 261 -4.65 -9.35 -18.08
CA GLY A 261 -4.36 -9.35 -16.65
C GLY A 261 -5.41 -8.64 -15.80
N ILE A 262 -6.04 -7.57 -16.30
CA ILE A 262 -7.18 -6.92 -15.60
C ILE A 262 -8.36 -7.88 -15.51
N TYR A 263 -8.72 -8.55 -16.61
CA TYR A 263 -9.81 -9.52 -16.64
C TYR A 263 -9.57 -10.66 -15.65
N ALA A 264 -8.39 -11.28 -15.74
CA ALA A 264 -7.97 -12.37 -14.86
C ALA A 264 -8.01 -11.99 -13.38
N ALA A 265 -7.43 -10.82 -13.02
CA ALA A 265 -7.38 -10.35 -11.64
C ALA A 265 -8.79 -10.08 -11.05
N LEU A 266 -9.73 -9.60 -11.86
CA LEU A 266 -11.11 -9.35 -11.42
C LEU A 266 -11.91 -10.67 -11.28
N LYS A 267 -11.79 -11.59 -12.25
CA LYS A 267 -12.42 -12.91 -12.20
C LYS A 267 -11.76 -13.87 -11.21
N GLY A 268 -10.52 -13.58 -10.76
CA GLY A 268 -9.78 -14.47 -9.86
C GLY A 268 -9.28 -15.75 -10.53
N CYS A 269 -8.95 -15.68 -11.83
CA CYS A 269 -8.37 -16.77 -12.60
C CYS A 269 -6.95 -16.43 -13.10
N GLU A 270 -6.27 -17.41 -13.68
CA GLU A 270 -4.96 -17.21 -14.31
C GLU A 270 -5.10 -16.53 -15.68
N ASP A 271 -4.10 -15.74 -16.08
CA ASP A 271 -4.09 -15.04 -17.38
C ASP A 271 -4.29 -16.01 -18.56
N GLN A 272 -3.73 -17.23 -18.48
CA GLN A 272 -3.89 -18.25 -19.52
C GLN A 272 -5.35 -18.68 -19.70
N ALA A 273 -6.12 -18.77 -18.64
CA ALA A 273 -7.55 -19.12 -18.72
C ALA A 273 -8.35 -18.09 -19.52
N VAL A 274 -7.96 -16.81 -19.46
CA VAL A 274 -8.56 -15.75 -20.29
C VAL A 274 -8.21 -15.94 -21.76
N LEU A 275 -6.98 -16.33 -22.07
CA LEU A 275 -6.58 -16.62 -23.45
C LEU A 275 -7.28 -17.88 -24.00
N ASP A 276 -7.47 -18.90 -23.17
CA ASP A 276 -8.20 -20.12 -23.57
C ASP A 276 -9.67 -19.78 -23.97
N GLU A 277 -10.29 -18.79 -23.32
CA GLU A 277 -11.63 -18.32 -23.61
C GLU A 277 -11.71 -17.43 -24.85
N PHE A 278 -10.71 -16.54 -25.04
CA PHE A 278 -10.77 -15.47 -26.06
C PHE A 278 -9.75 -15.62 -27.20
N SER A 279 -8.97 -16.69 -27.25
CA SER A 279 -7.98 -16.95 -28.30
C SER A 279 -8.62 -16.85 -29.70
N GLY A 280 -7.93 -16.16 -30.60
CA GLY A 280 -8.41 -15.93 -31.99
C GLY A 280 -9.47 -14.83 -32.10
N GLN A 281 -10.01 -14.32 -31.00
CA GLN A 281 -10.98 -13.23 -31.01
C GLN A 281 -10.30 -11.86 -31.04
N GLY A 282 -10.85 -10.92 -31.79
CA GLY A 282 -10.41 -9.55 -31.80
C GLY A 282 -10.90 -8.73 -30.59
N PHE A 283 -10.28 -7.57 -30.36
CA PHE A 283 -10.65 -6.67 -29.26
C PHE A 283 -12.09 -6.12 -29.36
N GLY A 284 -12.75 -6.22 -30.50
CA GLY A 284 -14.17 -5.90 -30.65
C GLY A 284 -15.09 -6.80 -29.83
N ALA A 285 -14.70 -8.06 -29.61
CA ALA A 285 -15.41 -9.02 -28.74
C ALA A 285 -14.88 -8.98 -27.29
N PHE A 286 -13.57 -8.93 -27.11
CA PHE A 286 -12.95 -8.98 -25.80
C PHE A 286 -13.23 -7.74 -24.92
N LYS A 287 -13.15 -6.51 -25.47
CA LYS A 287 -13.36 -5.29 -24.67
C LYS A 287 -14.76 -5.16 -24.07
N PRO A 288 -15.86 -5.51 -24.77
CA PRO A 288 -17.16 -5.56 -24.12
C PRO A 288 -17.23 -6.54 -22.94
N ALA A 289 -16.70 -7.76 -23.09
CA ALA A 289 -16.64 -8.74 -22.01
C ALA A 289 -15.79 -8.24 -20.82
N LEU A 290 -14.64 -7.61 -21.10
CA LEU A 290 -13.83 -6.98 -20.06
C LEU A 290 -14.59 -5.84 -19.36
N ALA A 291 -15.34 -5.01 -20.10
CA ALA A 291 -16.13 -3.92 -19.52
C ALA A 291 -17.20 -4.45 -18.56
N GLU A 292 -17.89 -5.54 -18.93
CA GLU A 292 -18.87 -6.21 -18.06
C GLU A 292 -18.22 -6.67 -16.75
N VAL A 293 -17.09 -7.36 -16.83
CA VAL A 293 -16.35 -7.84 -15.64
C VAL A 293 -15.89 -6.68 -14.75
N VAL A 294 -15.41 -5.59 -15.34
CA VAL A 294 -14.98 -4.38 -14.61
C VAL A 294 -16.19 -3.76 -13.90
N ILE A 295 -17.31 -3.59 -14.59
CA ILE A 295 -18.53 -2.99 -14.02
C ILE A 295 -19.09 -3.88 -12.91
N GLU A 296 -19.27 -5.19 -13.15
CA GLU A 296 -19.74 -6.13 -12.13
C GLU A 296 -18.91 -6.08 -10.84
N SER A 297 -17.58 -5.96 -10.98
CA SER A 297 -16.68 -5.95 -9.84
C SER A 297 -16.62 -4.60 -9.12
N LEU A 298 -16.67 -3.49 -9.86
CA LEU A 298 -16.46 -2.16 -9.28
C LEU A 298 -17.76 -1.41 -8.95
N ALA A 299 -18.88 -1.64 -9.64
CA ALA A 299 -20.11 -0.90 -9.37
C ALA A 299 -20.59 -1.02 -7.91
N PRO A 300 -20.52 -2.20 -7.24
CA PRO A 300 -20.84 -2.30 -5.81
C PRO A 300 -19.88 -1.47 -4.94
N VAL A 301 -18.58 -1.49 -5.27
CA VAL A 301 -17.54 -0.73 -4.55
C VAL A 301 -17.77 0.77 -4.73
N THR A 302 -18.00 1.21 -5.97
CA THR A 302 -18.29 2.61 -6.30
C THR A 302 -19.54 3.11 -5.56
N LYS A 303 -20.60 2.30 -5.50
CA LYS A 303 -21.82 2.64 -4.76
C LYS A 303 -21.53 2.84 -3.28
N GLN A 304 -20.90 1.87 -2.63
CA GLN A 304 -20.54 1.96 -1.21
C GLN A 304 -19.56 3.11 -0.93
N TYR A 305 -18.61 3.35 -1.81
CA TYR A 305 -17.68 4.46 -1.69
C TYR A 305 -18.40 5.82 -1.65
N ASN A 306 -19.37 6.02 -2.55
CA ASN A 306 -20.15 7.24 -2.58
C ASN A 306 -21.08 7.36 -1.36
N GLU A 307 -21.65 6.26 -0.87
CA GLU A 307 -22.45 6.21 0.36
C GLU A 307 -21.61 6.64 1.57
N TRP A 308 -20.39 6.11 1.73
CA TRP A 308 -19.47 6.53 2.79
C TRP A 308 -19.08 8.00 2.68
N LEU A 309 -18.78 8.51 1.49
CA LEU A 309 -18.44 9.92 1.30
C LEU A 309 -19.60 10.88 1.59
N ALA A 310 -20.83 10.42 1.49
CA ALA A 310 -22.01 11.18 1.89
C ALA A 310 -22.15 11.30 3.42
N GLU A 311 -21.46 10.45 4.20
CA GLU A 311 -21.51 10.36 5.66
C GLU A 311 -20.11 10.63 6.28
N PRO A 312 -19.53 11.82 6.11
CA PRO A 312 -18.14 12.09 6.52
C PRO A 312 -17.92 11.94 8.03
N ASP A 313 -18.93 12.17 8.86
CA ASP A 313 -18.84 12.01 10.31
C ASP A 313 -18.70 10.53 10.70
N ALA A 314 -19.38 9.64 9.98
CA ALA A 314 -19.23 8.20 10.20
C ALA A 314 -17.81 7.71 9.84
N ILE A 315 -17.18 8.29 8.81
CA ILE A 315 -15.78 8.02 8.49
C ILE A 315 -14.85 8.51 9.61
N ASP A 316 -15.10 9.74 10.10
CA ASP A 316 -14.32 10.32 11.19
C ASP A 316 -14.42 9.47 12.47
N GLU A 317 -15.59 8.91 12.80
CA GLU A 317 -15.79 7.98 13.90
C GLU A 317 -14.96 6.69 13.74
N VAL A 318 -14.96 6.10 12.54
CA VAL A 318 -14.12 4.91 12.25
C VAL A 318 -12.64 5.23 12.44
N LEU A 319 -12.17 6.35 11.90
CA LEU A 319 -10.77 6.76 12.02
C LEU A 319 -10.38 7.09 13.46
N ALA A 320 -11.25 7.76 14.23
CA ALA A 320 -11.02 8.09 15.63
C ALA A 320 -10.91 6.82 16.49
N LYS A 321 -11.88 5.91 16.38
CA LYS A 321 -11.87 4.62 17.09
C LYS A 321 -10.65 3.78 16.71
N GLY A 322 -10.32 3.72 15.42
CA GLY A 322 -9.12 3.03 14.94
C GLY A 322 -7.84 3.67 15.48
N GLY A 323 -7.78 4.99 15.58
CA GLY A 323 -6.66 5.73 16.19
C GLY A 323 -6.48 5.37 17.67
N GLU A 324 -7.57 5.28 18.43
CA GLU A 324 -7.53 4.84 19.85
C GLU A 324 -7.02 3.40 19.98
N GLN A 325 -7.51 2.49 19.14
CA GLN A 325 -7.06 1.09 19.12
C GLN A 325 -5.57 0.98 18.73
N ALA A 326 -5.15 1.71 17.70
CA ALA A 326 -3.76 1.75 17.27
C ALA A 326 -2.85 2.34 18.35
N ALA A 327 -3.26 3.43 19.01
CA ALA A 327 -2.53 4.04 20.12
C ALA A 327 -2.39 3.08 21.31
N ALA A 328 -3.43 2.31 21.61
CA ALA A 328 -3.38 1.31 22.70
C ALA A 328 -2.34 0.22 22.45
N ILE A 329 -2.01 -0.08 21.19
CA ILE A 329 -0.93 -1.01 20.81
C ILE A 329 0.43 -0.30 20.80
N ALA A 330 0.52 0.89 20.19
CA ALA A 330 1.79 1.55 19.94
C ALA A 330 2.38 2.26 21.18
N ASN A 331 1.54 2.86 22.03
CA ASN A 331 2.01 3.61 23.20
C ASN A 331 2.80 2.75 24.20
N PRO A 332 2.40 1.52 24.53
CA PRO A 332 3.22 0.61 25.34
C PRO A 332 4.59 0.34 24.71
N VAL A 333 4.63 0.12 23.39
CA VAL A 333 5.91 -0.13 22.68
C VAL A 333 6.83 1.08 22.81
N VAL A 334 6.32 2.30 22.61
CA VAL A 334 7.11 3.53 22.80
C VAL A 334 7.57 3.68 24.24
N ALA A 335 6.72 3.35 25.20
CA ALA A 335 7.09 3.40 26.61
C ALA A 335 8.25 2.44 26.94
N GLU A 336 8.18 1.20 26.45
CA GLU A 336 9.27 0.22 26.57
C GLU A 336 10.55 0.70 25.88
N VAL A 337 10.45 1.28 24.66
CA VAL A 337 11.60 1.86 23.94
C VAL A 337 12.26 2.96 24.75
N ARG A 338 11.49 3.85 25.36
CA ARG A 338 12.03 4.92 26.24
C ARG A 338 12.83 4.35 27.41
N ASP A 339 12.34 3.25 28.02
CA ASP A 339 13.04 2.58 29.11
C ASP A 339 14.33 1.91 28.63
N ILE A 340 14.26 1.22 27.49
CA ILE A 340 15.41 0.55 26.87
C ILE A 340 16.50 1.57 26.52
N ILE A 341 16.14 2.74 25.97
CA ILE A 341 17.08 3.83 25.65
C ILE A 341 17.63 4.49 26.92
N GLY A 342 16.91 4.40 28.04
CA GLY A 342 17.34 4.96 29.32
C GLY A 342 16.92 6.41 29.56
N PHE A 343 15.78 6.84 28.97
CA PHE A 343 15.26 8.19 29.22
C PHE A 343 14.78 8.34 30.68
N TRP A 344 15.01 9.54 31.23
CA TRP A 344 14.51 9.87 32.54
C TRP A 344 12.98 9.81 32.62
N ARG A 345 12.47 9.14 33.64
CA ARG A 345 11.07 9.19 34.07
C ARG A 345 11.00 9.56 35.54
N LYS A 346 9.94 10.23 35.93
CA LYS A 346 9.61 10.35 37.34
C LYS A 346 9.13 8.96 37.83
N SER A 347 9.81 8.39 38.83
CA SER A 347 9.45 7.17 39.51
C SER A 347 8.12 7.31 40.24
#